data_b4d122ab5297aab23e1ceb7961db5ad9
#
_entry.id   b4d122ab5297aab23e1ceb7961db5ad9
#
_cell.length_a   1.000
_cell.length_b   1.000
_cell.length_c   1.000
_cell.angle_alpha   90.00
_cell.angle_beta   90.00
_cell.angle_gamma   90.00
#
_symmetry.space_group_name_H-M   'P 1'
#
loop_
_entity.id
_entity.type
_entity.pdbx_description
1 polymer ?
#
loop_
_entity_poly.entity_id
_entity_poly.type
_entity_poly.pdbx_seq_one_letter_code
_entity_poly.pdbx_strand_id
1 'polypeptide(L)'
;MLFRSDVGGLRSAGSTGTYALNTWATEIQAGSYALMDTAYGRLGLPFEQAAFVLATVVSRSPDWAVADAGLKAFGMDKGNPELDGGKVMFCSDEHATFTPPRPVGERAWLVPAHIDPTMACHERVYVFSGDDVIDIWPVDLRGW
;
A
#
# COMPACT_ATOMS: atom_id res chain seq x y z
N MET A 1 13.42 7.79 25.58
CA MET A 1 13.04 6.52 26.23
C MET A 1 14.32 5.72 26.41
N LEU A 2 14.77 5.46 27.65
CA LEU A 2 15.98 4.67 27.92
C LEU A 2 15.56 3.21 27.98
N PHE A 3 15.95 2.43 26.99
CA PHE A 3 15.79 0.98 27.05
C PHE A 3 16.92 0.38 27.90
N ARG A 4 16.57 -0.42 28.88
CA ARG A 4 17.54 -1.23 29.60
C ARG A 4 18.03 -2.37 28.71
N SER A 5 19.30 -2.32 28.34
CA SER A 5 19.95 -3.33 27.50
C SER A 5 20.29 -4.62 28.22
N ASP A 6 20.06 -4.67 29.55
CA ASP A 6 20.39 -5.79 30.45
C ASP A 6 19.22 -6.76 30.70
N VAL A 7 18.07 -6.55 30.03
CA VAL A 7 16.94 -7.47 30.12
C VAL A 7 17.22 -8.70 29.24
N GLY A 8 17.42 -9.84 29.87
CA GLY A 8 17.54 -11.14 29.17
C GLY A 8 16.22 -11.56 28.52
N GLY A 9 16.29 -12.48 27.57
CA GLY A 9 15.13 -13.05 26.89
C GLY A 9 14.77 -12.40 25.55
N LEU A 10 13.56 -12.67 25.06
CA LEU A 10 13.07 -12.15 23.79
C LEU A 10 12.85 -10.63 23.88
N ARG A 11 13.47 -9.91 22.97
CA ARG A 11 13.32 -8.46 22.81
C ARG A 11 12.80 -8.18 21.41
N SER A 12 11.48 -8.11 21.30
CA SER A 12 10.78 -7.89 20.05
C SER A 12 10.57 -6.39 19.82
N ALA A 13 11.02 -5.86 18.69
CA ALA A 13 10.93 -4.44 18.38
C ALA A 13 11.15 -4.15 16.89
N GLY A 14 10.94 -2.88 16.53
CA GLY A 14 11.19 -2.40 15.19
C GLY A 14 9.99 -2.54 14.27
N SER A 15 10.15 -1.96 13.11
CA SER A 15 9.20 -1.99 12.00
C SER A 15 9.98 -2.00 10.70
N THR A 16 9.31 -2.07 9.57
CA THR A 16 9.92 -1.96 8.24
C THR A 16 10.85 -0.76 8.12
N GLY A 17 10.44 0.42 8.61
CA GLY A 17 11.24 1.65 8.53
C GLY A 17 12.43 1.72 9.47
N THR A 18 12.53 0.84 10.49
CA THR A 18 13.54 0.91 11.54
C THR A 18 14.28 -0.39 11.80
N TYR A 19 14.06 -1.41 10.98
CA TYR A 19 14.61 -2.74 11.19
C TYR A 19 16.14 -2.74 11.35
N ALA A 20 16.84 -1.93 10.55
CA ALA A 20 18.30 -1.82 10.60
C ALA A 20 18.85 -1.01 11.79
N LEU A 21 18.00 -0.25 12.48
CA LEU A 21 18.38 0.59 13.61
C LEU A 21 18.26 -0.12 14.95
N ASN A 22 17.45 -1.18 15.04
CA ASN A 22 17.15 -1.88 16.27
C ASN A 22 18.11 -3.05 16.53
N THR A 23 19.41 -2.80 16.46
CA THR A 23 20.47 -3.83 16.61
C THR A 23 20.51 -4.52 17.98
N TRP A 24 19.84 -3.97 18.98
CA TRP A 24 19.69 -4.54 20.33
C TRP A 24 18.53 -5.54 20.41
N ALA A 25 17.60 -5.54 19.44
CA ALA A 25 16.48 -6.46 19.40
C ALA A 25 16.95 -7.87 19.00
N THR A 26 16.28 -8.89 19.56
CA THR A 26 16.49 -10.28 19.18
C THR A 26 15.46 -10.76 18.16
N GLU A 27 14.41 -9.97 17.98
CA GLU A 27 13.34 -10.19 17.00
C GLU A 27 12.89 -8.85 16.42
N ILE A 28 12.72 -8.78 15.12
CA ILE A 28 12.22 -7.59 14.40
C ILE A 28 10.80 -7.86 13.90
N GLN A 29 9.88 -6.95 14.21
CA GLN A 29 8.46 -7.02 13.82
C GLN A 29 8.20 -6.24 12.53
N ALA A 30 9.01 -6.44 11.49
CA ALA A 30 8.78 -5.84 10.19
C ALA A 30 7.72 -6.66 9.42
N GLY A 31 6.63 -6.02 9.00
CA GLY A 31 5.54 -6.65 8.24
C GLY A 31 5.40 -6.03 6.84
N SER A 32 5.26 -4.72 6.77
CA SER A 32 4.96 -3.99 5.53
C SER A 32 6.03 -4.14 4.43
N TYR A 33 7.25 -4.58 4.76
CA TYR A 33 8.33 -4.80 3.80
C TYR A 33 7.97 -5.83 2.72
N ALA A 34 7.07 -6.76 3.03
CA ALA A 34 6.67 -7.82 2.09
C ALA A 34 5.85 -7.31 0.91
N LEU A 35 5.11 -6.21 1.10
CA LEU A 35 4.21 -5.62 0.11
C LEU A 35 4.61 -4.18 -0.25
N MET A 36 5.19 -3.47 0.70
CA MET A 36 5.56 -2.06 0.67
C MET A 36 4.34 -1.14 0.40
N ASP A 37 4.57 0.14 0.56
CA ASP A 37 3.67 1.23 0.24
C ASP A 37 4.46 2.50 -0.07
N THR A 38 3.79 3.58 -0.45
CA THR A 38 4.51 4.81 -0.83
C THR A 38 5.14 5.51 0.37
N ALA A 39 4.58 5.36 1.58
CA ALA A 39 5.18 5.93 2.79
C ALA A 39 6.54 5.30 3.11
N TYR A 40 6.64 3.97 3.04
CA TYR A 40 7.91 3.25 3.21
C TYR A 40 8.83 3.41 2.00
N GLY A 41 8.29 3.47 0.79
CA GLY A 41 9.06 3.69 -0.44
C GLY A 41 9.89 4.97 -0.41
N ARG A 42 9.40 6.01 0.24
CA ARG A 42 10.12 7.30 0.43
C ARG A 42 11.33 7.22 1.37
N LEU A 43 11.47 6.15 2.11
CA LEU A 43 12.61 5.93 3.04
C LEU A 43 13.86 5.36 2.36
N GLY A 44 13.79 5.00 1.08
CA GLY A 44 14.91 4.44 0.33
C GLY A 44 15.36 3.07 0.84
N LEU A 45 14.42 2.26 1.33
CA LEU A 45 14.67 0.91 1.82
C LEU A 45 14.91 -0.06 0.63
N PRO A 46 15.66 -1.17 0.82
CA PRO A 46 15.96 -2.13 -0.23
C PRO A 46 14.79 -3.11 -0.50
N PHE A 47 13.57 -2.61 -0.47
CA PHE A 47 12.35 -3.38 -0.72
C PHE A 47 11.55 -2.73 -1.83
N GLU A 48 10.91 -3.54 -2.66
CA GLU A 48 10.11 -3.10 -3.80
C GLU A 48 8.62 -3.13 -3.48
N GLN A 49 7.86 -2.26 -4.14
CA GLN A 49 6.41 -2.26 -4.06
C GLN A 49 5.85 -3.48 -4.81
N ALA A 50 5.06 -4.28 -4.12
CA ALA A 50 4.48 -5.51 -4.66
C ALA A 50 2.94 -5.55 -4.55
N ALA A 51 2.32 -4.57 -3.89
CA ALA A 51 0.87 -4.50 -3.74
C ALA A 51 0.29 -3.27 -4.43
N PHE A 52 -0.80 -3.51 -5.17
CA PHE A 52 -1.51 -2.49 -5.93
C PHE A 52 -3.01 -2.67 -5.78
N VAL A 53 -3.76 -1.58 -5.85
CA VAL A 53 -5.19 -1.62 -6.11
C VAL A 53 -5.41 -1.38 -7.60
N LEU A 54 -5.94 -2.41 -8.29
CA LEU A 54 -6.26 -2.31 -9.70
C LEU A 54 -7.65 -1.71 -9.86
N ALA A 55 -7.72 -0.55 -10.50
CA ALA A 55 -8.94 0.15 -10.81
C ALA A 55 -9.14 0.33 -12.32
N THR A 56 -10.34 0.71 -12.70
CA THR A 56 -10.69 1.02 -14.08
C THR A 56 -11.07 2.48 -14.21
N VAL A 57 -10.63 3.14 -15.25
CA VAL A 57 -11.05 4.51 -15.57
C VAL A 57 -12.51 4.49 -16.03
N VAL A 58 -13.39 5.13 -15.26
CA VAL A 58 -14.85 5.14 -15.49
C VAL A 58 -15.36 6.45 -16.06
N SER A 59 -14.57 7.54 -15.96
CA SER A 59 -14.94 8.84 -16.50
C SER A 59 -13.70 9.66 -16.82
N ARG A 60 -13.81 10.61 -17.73
CA ARG A 60 -12.74 11.55 -18.05
C ARG A 60 -13.26 12.92 -18.50
N SER A 61 -12.43 13.93 -18.27
CA SER A 61 -12.52 15.27 -18.86
C SER A 61 -11.26 15.58 -19.68
N PRO A 62 -11.11 16.75 -20.28
CA PRO A 62 -9.86 17.14 -20.90
C PRO A 62 -8.66 17.18 -19.95
N ASP A 63 -8.87 17.44 -18.66
CA ASP A 63 -7.80 17.74 -17.69
C ASP A 63 -7.62 16.65 -16.62
N TRP A 64 -8.61 15.79 -16.41
CA TRP A 64 -8.60 14.76 -15.37
C TRP A 64 -9.40 13.53 -15.78
N ALA A 65 -9.18 12.44 -15.06
CA ALA A 65 -9.96 11.21 -15.16
C ALA A 65 -10.32 10.68 -13.77
N VAL A 66 -11.26 9.75 -13.73
CA VAL A 66 -11.79 9.12 -12.51
C VAL A 66 -11.64 7.61 -12.65
N ALA A 67 -11.06 6.98 -11.65
CA ALA A 67 -11.01 5.53 -11.51
C ALA A 67 -11.96 5.05 -10.39
N ASP A 68 -12.45 3.82 -10.50
CA ASP A 68 -13.43 3.18 -9.62
C ASP A 68 -12.83 2.60 -8.32
N ALA A 69 -11.88 3.29 -7.72
CA ALA A 69 -11.34 2.99 -6.40
C ALA A 69 -11.17 4.27 -5.60
N GLY A 70 -11.64 4.29 -4.37
CA GLY A 70 -11.60 5.46 -3.49
C GLY A 70 -11.35 5.09 -2.04
N LEU A 71 -11.88 5.87 -1.10
CA LEU A 71 -11.68 5.73 0.35
C LEU A 71 -11.99 4.33 0.88
N LYS A 72 -12.95 3.62 0.26
CA LYS A 72 -13.32 2.26 0.64
C LYS A 72 -12.30 1.19 0.20
N ALA A 73 -11.34 1.56 -0.66
CA ALA A 73 -10.31 0.65 -1.18
C ALA A 73 -8.92 0.91 -0.59
N PHE A 74 -8.73 1.99 0.17
CA PHE A 74 -7.43 2.43 0.67
C PHE A 74 -7.45 2.83 2.13
N GLY A 75 -6.37 2.55 2.84
CA GLY A 75 -6.02 3.23 4.08
C GLY A 75 -5.49 4.63 3.77
N MET A 76 -6.23 5.67 4.18
CA MET A 76 -5.98 7.06 3.79
C MET A 76 -5.22 7.89 4.84
N ASP A 77 -4.78 7.28 5.91
CA ASP A 77 -4.10 7.96 7.03
C ASP A 77 -2.71 8.51 6.68
N LYS A 78 -2.11 8.03 5.58
CA LYS A 78 -0.84 8.52 5.03
C LYS A 78 -1.00 9.36 3.76
N GLY A 79 -2.23 9.62 3.33
CA GLY A 79 -2.56 10.42 2.15
C GLY A 79 -3.11 9.61 0.98
N ASN A 80 -3.16 10.24 -0.19
CA ASN A 80 -3.65 9.62 -1.41
C ASN A 80 -2.72 8.52 -1.92
N PRO A 81 -3.26 7.48 -2.60
CA PRO A 81 -2.44 6.52 -3.34
C PRO A 81 -1.65 7.23 -4.45
N GLU A 82 -0.57 6.60 -4.90
CA GLU A 82 0.19 7.06 -6.06
C GLU A 82 -0.22 6.30 -7.32
N LEU A 83 -0.15 6.98 -8.45
CA LEU A 83 -0.44 6.44 -9.77
C LEU A 83 0.79 6.60 -10.65
N ASP A 84 1.24 5.53 -11.30
CA ASP A 84 2.36 5.62 -12.23
C ASP A 84 2.06 6.57 -13.38
N GLY A 85 3.00 7.49 -13.64
CA GLY A 85 2.87 8.53 -14.66
C GLY A 85 1.74 9.53 -14.39
N GLY A 86 1.23 9.64 -13.15
CA GLY A 86 0.14 10.53 -12.82
C GLY A 86 0.14 11.00 -11.36
N LYS A 87 -0.88 11.79 -11.03
CA LYS A 87 -1.10 12.29 -9.67
C LYS A 87 -2.56 12.15 -9.30
N VAL A 88 -2.84 11.43 -8.22
CA VAL A 88 -4.15 11.41 -7.60
C VAL A 88 -4.39 12.74 -6.90
N MET A 89 -5.44 13.44 -7.30
CA MET A 89 -5.82 14.75 -6.78
C MET A 89 -6.58 14.61 -5.46
N PHE A 90 -7.57 13.73 -5.45
CA PHE A 90 -8.34 13.35 -4.26
C PHE A 90 -9.05 12.01 -4.48
N CYS A 91 -9.47 11.41 -3.37
CA CYS A 91 -10.38 10.27 -3.35
C CYS A 91 -11.72 10.67 -2.71
N SER A 92 -12.82 10.25 -3.33
CA SER A 92 -14.13 10.14 -2.71
C SER A 92 -14.37 8.70 -2.28
N ASP A 93 -15.55 8.36 -1.78
CA ASP A 93 -15.84 7.04 -1.21
C ASP A 93 -15.43 5.88 -2.11
N GLU A 94 -15.75 5.95 -3.39
CA GLU A 94 -15.56 4.86 -4.35
C GLU A 94 -14.70 5.26 -5.57
N HIS A 95 -14.19 6.49 -5.61
CA HIS A 95 -13.51 6.99 -6.79
C HIS A 95 -12.25 7.77 -6.44
N ALA A 96 -11.22 7.62 -7.28
CA ALA A 96 -10.02 8.46 -7.29
C ALA A 96 -10.02 9.35 -8.53
N THR A 97 -9.88 10.66 -8.34
CA THR A 97 -9.69 11.63 -9.41
C THR A 97 -8.20 11.92 -9.59
N PHE A 98 -7.71 11.83 -10.81
CA PHE A 98 -6.28 11.96 -11.11
C PHE A 98 -6.00 12.69 -12.42
N THR A 99 -4.76 13.10 -12.59
CA THR A 99 -4.22 13.77 -13.80
C THR A 99 -2.84 13.18 -14.15
N PRO A 100 -2.40 13.13 -15.43
CA PRO A 100 -3.17 13.47 -16.63
C PRO A 100 -4.32 12.49 -16.88
N PRO A 101 -5.34 12.89 -17.68
CA PRO A 101 -6.47 12.03 -17.98
C PRO A 101 -6.04 10.82 -18.81
N ARG A 102 -6.67 9.68 -18.55
CA ARG A 102 -6.53 8.44 -19.32
C ARG A 102 -7.85 8.05 -19.97
N PRO A 103 -7.83 7.24 -21.03
CA PRO A 103 -9.06 6.72 -21.67
C PRO A 103 -9.97 5.97 -20.70
N VAL A 104 -11.29 6.11 -20.87
CA VAL A 104 -12.28 5.29 -20.16
C VAL A 104 -12.08 3.83 -20.54
N GLY A 105 -12.11 2.94 -19.56
CA GLY A 105 -11.83 1.51 -19.68
C GLY A 105 -10.35 1.13 -19.49
N GLU A 106 -9.44 2.10 -19.45
CA GLU A 106 -8.02 1.83 -19.15
C GLU A 106 -7.84 1.40 -17.69
N ARG A 107 -6.87 0.53 -17.45
CA ARG A 107 -6.49 0.07 -16.10
C ARG A 107 -5.61 1.10 -15.41
N ALA A 108 -5.91 1.38 -14.14
CA ALA A 108 -5.14 2.23 -13.27
C ALA A 108 -4.58 1.39 -12.12
N TRP A 109 -3.25 1.27 -12.05
CA TRP A 109 -2.54 0.61 -10.96
C TRP A 109 -2.21 1.66 -9.91
N LEU A 110 -2.88 1.57 -8.77
CA LEU A 110 -2.77 2.52 -7.68
C LEU A 110 -1.95 1.90 -6.54
N VAL A 111 -0.85 2.54 -6.17
CA VAL A 111 -0.01 2.12 -5.04
C VAL A 111 -0.55 2.75 -3.77
N PRO A 112 -0.93 1.95 -2.76
CA PRO A 112 -1.42 2.49 -1.49
C PRO A 112 -0.40 3.40 -0.80
N ALA A 113 -0.88 4.44 -0.13
CA ALA A 113 -0.04 5.26 0.74
C ALA A 113 0.30 4.56 2.06
N HIS A 114 -0.57 3.65 2.52
CA HIS A 114 -0.36 2.81 3.70
C HIS A 114 -0.95 1.43 3.45
N ILE A 115 -0.09 0.41 3.44
CA ILE A 115 -0.50 -0.94 3.04
C ILE A 115 -1.37 -1.63 4.10
N ASP A 116 -1.05 -1.50 5.38
CA ASP A 116 -1.71 -2.24 6.45
C ASP A 116 -3.23 -1.99 6.48
N PRO A 117 -3.73 -0.74 6.62
CA PRO A 117 -5.17 -0.50 6.59
C PRO A 117 -5.79 -0.70 5.20
N THR A 118 -5.01 -0.61 4.12
CA THR A 118 -5.49 -0.95 2.78
C THR A 118 -5.84 -2.43 2.69
N MET A 119 -4.98 -3.31 3.18
CA MET A 119 -5.27 -4.75 3.21
C MET A 119 -6.56 -5.07 3.95
N ALA A 120 -6.86 -4.36 5.04
CA ALA A 120 -8.10 -4.56 5.79
C ALA A 120 -9.38 -4.20 5.01
N CYS A 121 -9.28 -3.40 3.95
CA CYS A 121 -10.41 -3.06 3.09
C CYS A 121 -10.79 -4.19 2.12
N HIS A 122 -9.93 -5.19 1.91
CA HIS A 122 -10.08 -6.22 0.87
C HIS A 122 -10.30 -7.61 1.47
N GLU A 123 -11.07 -8.45 0.78
CA GLU A 123 -11.33 -9.84 1.18
C GLU A 123 -10.25 -10.80 0.70
N ARG A 124 -9.59 -10.46 -0.39
CA ARG A 124 -8.61 -11.31 -1.07
C ARG A 124 -7.58 -10.49 -1.83
N VAL A 125 -6.44 -11.10 -2.05
CA VAL A 125 -5.37 -10.58 -2.92
C VAL A 125 -5.23 -11.52 -4.11
N TYR A 126 -5.16 -10.95 -5.30
CA TYR A 126 -4.85 -11.67 -6.53
C TYR A 126 -3.36 -11.60 -6.77
N VAL A 127 -2.70 -12.75 -6.78
CA VAL A 127 -1.27 -12.85 -7.08
C VAL A 127 -1.10 -12.98 -8.59
N PHE A 128 -0.29 -12.16 -9.19
CA PHE A 128 -0.11 -12.17 -10.64
C PHE A 128 1.38 -12.25 -11.03
N SER A 129 1.60 -12.78 -12.23
CA SER A 129 2.92 -12.81 -12.89
C SER A 129 2.73 -12.41 -14.35
N GLY A 130 3.33 -11.30 -14.75
CA GLY A 130 2.96 -10.67 -16.03
C GLY A 130 1.48 -10.29 -16.03
N ASP A 131 0.72 -10.78 -17.01
CA ASP A 131 -0.72 -10.52 -17.15
C ASP A 131 -1.61 -11.63 -16.56
N ASP A 132 -1.03 -12.70 -16.03
CA ASP A 132 -1.74 -13.87 -15.54
C ASP A 132 -1.92 -13.83 -14.02
N VAL A 133 -3.16 -14.09 -13.55
CA VAL A 133 -3.43 -14.39 -12.14
C VAL A 133 -3.01 -15.82 -11.88
N ILE A 134 -2.01 -16.00 -11.03
CA ILE A 134 -1.42 -17.30 -10.71
C ILE A 134 -1.91 -17.89 -9.38
N ASP A 135 -2.47 -17.04 -8.49
CA ASP A 135 -3.02 -17.48 -7.20
C ASP A 135 -4.01 -16.45 -6.64
N ILE A 136 -4.79 -16.84 -5.63
CA ILE A 136 -5.72 -15.98 -4.90
C ILE A 136 -5.58 -16.28 -3.41
N TRP A 137 -5.18 -15.29 -2.63
CA TRP A 137 -5.01 -15.42 -1.19
C TRP A 137 -6.14 -14.71 -0.44
N PRO A 138 -6.77 -15.35 0.56
CA PRO A 138 -7.68 -14.66 1.45
C PRO A 138 -6.91 -13.66 2.33
N VAL A 139 -7.55 -12.55 2.67
CA VAL A 139 -7.05 -11.63 3.70
C VAL A 139 -7.66 -12.05 5.02
N ASP A 140 -6.89 -12.83 5.77
CA ASP A 140 -7.30 -13.30 7.10
C ASP A 140 -7.27 -12.16 8.13
N LEU A 141 -8.04 -12.31 9.21
CA LEU A 141 -8.06 -11.41 10.35
C LEU A 141 -8.42 -9.93 10.00
N ARG A 142 -9.04 -9.69 8.87
CA ARG A 142 -9.59 -8.36 8.58
C ARG A 142 -10.79 -8.05 9.50
N GLY A 143 -11.04 -6.77 9.78
CA GLY A 143 -12.18 -6.36 10.59
C GLY A 143 -11.90 -6.32 12.10
N TRP A 144 -10.68 -6.13 12.46
CA TRP A 144 -10.24 -5.82 13.84
C TRP A 144 -10.76 -4.45 14.28
#